data_ded99e32674c5649fb98673ddaa72a86
#
_entry.id   ded99e32674c5649fb98673ddaa72a86
#
_cell.length_a   1.000
_cell.length_b   1.000
_cell.length_c   1.000
_cell.angle_alpha   90.00
_cell.angle_beta   90.00
_cell.angle_gamma   90.00
#
_symmetry.space_group_name_H-M   'P 1'
#
loop_
_entity.id
_entity.type
_entity.pdbx_description
1 polymer ?
#
loop_
_entity_poly.entity_id
_entity_poly.type
_entity_poly.pdbx_seq_one_letter_code
_entity_poly.pdbx_strand_id
1 'polypeptide(L)'
;MEVAHFTDSLMWSPSFDKQMKRNATLILLRHQPIMAGYLVDDLRKVTTHRLLEMKQQGKKIAMLTSYDYTTATIVDGAGVDCILVGDSASNVMAGNVTTLPITLDQMIYHARSVVRGVKRALVVCDMPFGTYQVNATDGVRNAIRIMQETGADALKREGGVEIIDTVRKILEAGIPVMGHFGLTPQSINKFGTYAVRAKEEAEAAKLLSDAKALQEVGCFAIVVEKVPASLNAKVCKLLEIPVIGIGAGASDGQVLVVDDMLGKNKSFSPKFLRRYADLHTIMTDATGQ
;
A
#
# COMPACT_ATOMS: atom_id res chain seq x y z
N MET A 1 12.74 -54.81 -10.46
CA MET A 1 12.75 -53.33 -10.32
C MET A 1 11.50 -52.98 -9.55
N GLU A 2 11.63 -52.92 -8.22
CA GLU A 2 10.53 -52.67 -7.29
C GLU A 2 10.23 -51.17 -7.20
N VAL A 3 8.95 -50.84 -7.38
CA VAL A 3 8.41 -49.52 -7.10
C VAL A 3 8.03 -49.50 -5.62
N ALA A 4 8.82 -48.79 -4.83
CA ALA A 4 8.55 -48.65 -3.40
C ALA A 4 7.29 -47.77 -3.21
N HIS A 5 6.25 -48.34 -2.62
CA HIS A 5 5.10 -47.66 -2.04
C HIS A 5 5.55 -46.85 -0.82
N PHE A 6 5.43 -45.52 -0.94
CA PHE A 6 5.47 -44.60 0.19
C PHE A 6 4.01 -44.35 0.64
N THR A 7 3.52 -45.24 1.50
CA THR A 7 2.31 -45.01 2.29
C THR A 7 2.59 -45.43 3.71
N ASP A 8 2.12 -44.61 4.64
CA ASP A 8 2.02 -44.79 6.08
C ASP A 8 3.22 -44.34 6.92
N SER A 9 3.12 -43.12 7.47
CA SER A 9 3.12 -42.86 8.92
C SER A 9 3.21 -41.38 9.27
N LEU A 10 2.11 -40.65 9.02
CA LEU A 10 1.79 -39.47 9.82
C LEU A 10 0.63 -39.85 10.74
N MET A 11 0.95 -40.61 11.81
CA MET A 11 -0.01 -40.85 12.89
C MET A 11 -0.21 -39.57 13.68
N TRP A 12 -1.33 -38.91 13.47
CA TRP A 12 -1.83 -37.83 14.32
C TRP A 12 -2.06 -38.40 15.73
N SER A 13 -1.38 -37.85 16.73
CA SER A 13 -1.58 -38.31 18.11
C SER A 13 -2.99 -37.89 18.58
N PRO A 14 -3.69 -38.74 19.37
CA PRO A 14 -5.01 -38.40 19.93
C PRO A 14 -5.03 -37.15 20.81
N SER A 15 -3.88 -36.74 21.34
CA SER A 15 -3.73 -35.48 22.11
C SER A 15 -3.82 -34.23 21.24
N PHE A 16 -3.29 -34.31 20.01
CA PHE A 16 -3.36 -33.17 19.05
C PHE A 16 -4.80 -32.94 18.59
N ASP A 17 -5.55 -33.99 18.31
CA ASP A 17 -6.95 -33.91 17.90
C ASP A 17 -7.84 -33.32 19.03
N LYS A 18 -7.54 -33.65 20.29
CA LYS A 18 -8.26 -33.09 21.46
C LYS A 18 -7.95 -31.61 21.70
N GLN A 19 -6.72 -31.17 21.45
CA GLN A 19 -6.29 -29.78 21.55
C GLN A 19 -6.90 -28.95 20.42
N MET A 20 -6.87 -29.47 19.20
CA MET A 20 -7.50 -28.84 18.03
C MET A 20 -9.01 -28.70 18.18
N LYS A 21 -9.71 -29.72 18.71
CA LYS A 21 -11.15 -29.66 18.99
C LYS A 21 -11.50 -28.66 20.10
N ARG A 22 -10.68 -28.54 21.14
CA ARG A 22 -10.86 -27.52 22.18
C ARG A 22 -10.64 -26.10 21.65
N ASN A 23 -9.59 -25.90 20.86
CA ASN A 23 -9.31 -24.60 20.26
C ASN A 23 -10.36 -24.23 19.20
N ALA A 24 -10.83 -25.18 18.40
CA ALA A 24 -11.92 -24.98 17.44
C ALA A 24 -13.23 -24.62 18.16
N THR A 25 -13.55 -25.27 19.30
CA THR A 25 -14.75 -24.94 20.06
C THR A 25 -14.67 -23.56 20.74
N LEU A 26 -13.48 -23.11 21.20
CA LEU A 26 -13.27 -21.76 21.73
C LEU A 26 -13.28 -20.69 20.62
N ILE A 27 -12.84 -21.03 19.42
CA ILE A 27 -12.92 -20.16 18.23
C ILE A 27 -14.36 -20.07 17.73
N LEU A 28 -15.11 -21.17 17.74
CA LEU A 28 -16.53 -21.20 17.32
C LEU A 28 -17.46 -20.44 18.27
N LEU A 29 -17.12 -20.31 19.56
CA LEU A 29 -17.91 -19.51 20.49
C LEU A 29 -17.66 -18.02 20.43
N ARG A 30 -16.66 -17.55 19.65
CA ARG A 30 -16.38 -16.13 19.42
C ARG A 30 -16.59 -15.62 17.99
N HIS A 31 -16.93 -16.49 17.05
CA HIS A 31 -17.14 -16.11 15.66
C HIS A 31 -18.48 -16.69 15.21
N GLN A 32 -19.44 -15.84 14.98
CA GLN A 32 -20.47 -16.16 13.98
C GLN A 32 -19.73 -16.57 12.70
N PRO A 33 -20.23 -17.54 11.91
CA PRO A 33 -19.59 -17.91 10.68
C PRO A 33 -19.46 -16.63 9.84
N ILE A 34 -18.24 -16.14 9.69
CA ILE A 34 -17.95 -15.11 8.69
C ILE A 34 -18.24 -15.80 7.38
N MET A 35 -19.43 -15.56 6.82
CA MET A 35 -19.72 -15.89 5.45
C MET A 35 -18.55 -15.36 4.62
N ALA A 36 -18.01 -16.17 3.72
CA ALA A 36 -16.96 -15.77 2.80
C ALA A 36 -17.46 -14.55 1.99
N GLY A 37 -17.27 -13.35 2.51
CA GLY A 37 -17.80 -12.09 1.99
C GLY A 37 -17.03 -10.90 2.53
N TYR A 38 -17.36 -9.74 2.01
CA TYR A 38 -16.80 -8.47 2.45
C TYR A 38 -17.32 -8.10 3.84
N LEU A 39 -16.45 -7.50 4.67
CA LEU A 39 -16.81 -6.95 5.98
C LEU A 39 -17.46 -5.55 5.90
N VAL A 40 -17.85 -5.13 4.70
CA VAL A 40 -18.50 -3.85 4.42
C VAL A 40 -19.78 -4.07 3.61
N ASP A 41 -20.79 -3.24 3.86
CA ASP A 41 -22.10 -3.33 3.17
C ASP A 41 -22.04 -2.86 1.72
N ASP A 42 -21.18 -1.89 1.42
CA ASP A 42 -21.05 -1.30 0.08
C ASP A 42 -20.00 -2.04 -0.75
N LEU A 43 -20.45 -2.92 -1.61
CA LEU A 43 -19.63 -3.76 -2.49
C LEU A 43 -19.28 -3.13 -3.85
N ARG A 44 -19.72 -1.89 -4.10
CA ARG A 44 -19.39 -1.22 -5.36
C ARG A 44 -17.88 -0.98 -5.46
N LYS A 45 -17.34 -1.13 -6.67
CA LYS A 45 -15.92 -0.82 -6.95
C LYS A 45 -15.59 0.61 -6.50
N VAL A 46 -14.52 0.74 -5.75
CA VAL A 46 -13.99 2.05 -5.35
C VAL A 46 -13.25 2.65 -6.54
N THR A 47 -13.59 3.87 -6.89
CA THR A 47 -13.00 4.66 -7.96
C THR A 47 -12.29 5.89 -7.39
N THR A 48 -11.51 6.58 -8.21
CA THR A 48 -10.90 7.87 -7.84
C THR A 48 -11.95 8.91 -7.42
N HIS A 49 -13.08 8.94 -8.13
CA HIS A 49 -14.21 9.82 -7.79
C HIS A 49 -14.81 9.49 -6.41
N ARG A 50 -14.95 8.19 -6.10
CA ARG A 50 -15.46 7.78 -4.79
C ARG A 50 -14.56 8.17 -3.64
N LEU A 51 -13.24 8.16 -3.82
CA LEU A 51 -12.32 8.66 -2.78
C LEU A 51 -12.54 10.16 -2.53
N LEU A 52 -12.81 10.94 -3.58
CA LEU A 52 -13.16 12.36 -3.45
C LEU A 52 -14.48 12.56 -2.70
N GLU A 53 -15.52 11.79 -3.02
CA GLU A 53 -16.79 11.80 -2.29
C GLU A 53 -16.60 11.47 -0.81
N MET A 54 -15.76 10.47 -0.48
CA MET A 54 -15.46 10.12 0.90
C MET A 54 -14.85 11.29 1.67
N LYS A 55 -13.88 12.01 1.09
CA LYS A 55 -13.33 13.23 1.68
C LYS A 55 -14.41 14.28 1.90
N GLN A 56 -15.23 14.57 0.91
CA GLN A 56 -16.32 15.57 0.99
C GLN A 56 -17.34 15.22 2.09
N GLN A 57 -17.57 13.93 2.32
CA GLN A 57 -18.45 13.42 3.37
C GLN A 57 -17.77 13.28 4.74
N GLY A 58 -16.47 13.62 4.87
CA GLY A 58 -15.68 13.43 6.08
C GLY A 58 -15.42 11.97 6.45
N LYS A 59 -15.66 11.02 5.54
CA LYS A 59 -15.37 9.60 5.72
C LYS A 59 -13.88 9.34 5.58
N LYS A 60 -13.34 8.51 6.48
CA LYS A 60 -11.92 8.15 6.42
C LYS A 60 -11.66 7.09 5.38
N ILE A 61 -10.54 7.24 4.66
CA ILE A 61 -10.07 6.32 3.62
C ILE A 61 -9.05 5.37 4.24
N ALA A 62 -9.32 4.09 4.15
CA ALA A 62 -8.38 3.04 4.57
C ALA A 62 -7.59 2.57 3.35
N MET A 63 -6.25 2.68 3.43
CA MET A 63 -5.33 2.23 2.41
C MET A 63 -4.30 1.28 3.00
N LEU A 64 -4.05 0.13 2.36
CA LEU A 64 -3.02 -0.82 2.73
C LEU A 64 -2.20 -1.25 1.53
N THR A 65 -0.94 -1.62 1.75
CA THR A 65 -0.18 -2.27 0.67
C THR A 65 -0.61 -3.72 0.50
N SER A 66 -0.40 -4.26 -0.70
CA SER A 66 -0.40 -5.71 -0.98
C SER A 66 0.54 -5.99 -2.15
N TYR A 67 1.11 -7.20 -2.17
CA TYR A 67 2.14 -7.57 -3.15
C TYR A 67 1.87 -8.91 -3.83
N ASP A 68 0.84 -9.63 -3.39
CA ASP A 68 0.47 -10.95 -3.91
C ASP A 68 -1.05 -11.15 -3.92
N TYR A 69 -1.48 -12.20 -4.63
CA TYR A 69 -2.89 -12.54 -4.83
C TYR A 69 -3.62 -12.85 -3.52
N THR A 70 -3.02 -13.69 -2.66
CA THR A 70 -3.68 -14.17 -1.44
C THR A 70 -3.89 -13.03 -0.44
N THR A 71 -2.84 -12.24 -0.18
CA THR A 71 -2.93 -11.07 0.69
C THR A 71 -3.92 -10.05 0.14
N ALA A 72 -3.90 -9.81 -1.18
CA ALA A 72 -4.85 -8.88 -1.83
C ALA A 72 -6.30 -9.31 -1.63
N THR A 73 -6.61 -10.59 -1.79
CA THR A 73 -7.97 -11.13 -1.56
C THR A 73 -8.43 -10.92 -0.11
N ILE A 74 -7.54 -11.13 0.86
CA ILE A 74 -7.86 -10.92 2.29
C ILE A 74 -8.09 -9.45 2.58
N VAL A 75 -7.20 -8.56 2.11
CA VAL A 75 -7.26 -7.12 2.34
C VAL A 75 -8.49 -6.49 1.67
N ASP A 76 -8.80 -6.89 0.45
CA ASP A 76 -10.00 -6.46 -0.28
C ASP A 76 -11.28 -6.93 0.43
N GLY A 77 -11.33 -8.21 0.85
CA GLY A 77 -12.44 -8.77 1.62
C GLY A 77 -12.65 -8.10 2.98
N ALA A 78 -11.59 -7.58 3.60
CA ALA A 78 -11.66 -6.79 4.82
C ALA A 78 -12.28 -5.39 4.61
N GLY A 79 -12.51 -4.97 3.36
CA GLY A 79 -13.21 -3.73 3.03
C GLY A 79 -12.32 -2.50 2.98
N VAL A 80 -11.01 -2.67 2.76
CA VAL A 80 -10.09 -1.54 2.52
C VAL A 80 -10.49 -0.79 1.25
N ASP A 81 -10.43 0.53 1.27
CA ASP A 81 -10.90 1.36 0.14
C ASP A 81 -9.88 1.44 -0.99
N CYS A 82 -8.60 1.39 -0.66
CA CYS A 82 -7.50 1.47 -1.62
C CYS A 82 -6.41 0.45 -1.29
N ILE A 83 -5.90 -0.24 -2.29
CA ILE A 83 -4.76 -1.15 -2.17
C ILE A 83 -3.60 -0.56 -2.98
N LEU A 84 -2.45 -0.41 -2.30
CA LEU A 84 -1.21 0.05 -2.91
C LEU A 84 -0.32 -1.14 -3.24
N VAL A 85 0.02 -1.30 -4.50
CA VAL A 85 1.18 -2.12 -4.89
C VAL A 85 2.40 -1.21 -4.79
N GLY A 86 2.97 -1.16 -3.57
CA GLY A 86 4.05 -0.23 -3.23
C GLY A 86 5.43 -0.73 -3.68
N ASP A 87 6.33 0.19 -4.04
CA ASP A 87 7.74 -0.11 -4.27
C ASP A 87 8.46 -0.59 -3.00
N SER A 88 7.81 -0.44 -1.82
CA SER A 88 8.16 -1.11 -0.57
C SER A 88 8.23 -2.64 -0.68
N ALA A 89 7.69 -3.25 -1.77
CA ALA A 89 7.96 -4.64 -2.14
C ALA A 89 9.47 -4.94 -2.21
N SER A 90 10.28 -3.96 -2.61
CA SER A 90 11.74 -4.06 -2.56
C SER A 90 12.25 -4.44 -1.17
N ASN A 91 11.67 -3.86 -0.13
CA ASN A 91 12.08 -4.11 1.26
C ASN A 91 11.43 -5.41 1.80
N VAL A 92 10.09 -5.52 1.77
CA VAL A 92 9.37 -6.57 2.51
C VAL A 92 9.23 -7.88 1.74
N MET A 93 9.35 -7.86 0.40
CA MET A 93 9.30 -9.06 -0.44
C MET A 93 10.69 -9.52 -0.90
N ALA A 94 11.56 -8.58 -1.30
CA ALA A 94 12.88 -8.90 -1.84
C ALA A 94 14.03 -8.74 -0.83
N GLY A 95 13.79 -8.15 0.36
CA GLY A 95 14.79 -7.98 1.42
C GLY A 95 15.83 -6.91 1.14
N ASN A 96 15.61 -6.01 0.19
CA ASN A 96 16.52 -4.90 -0.09
C ASN A 96 16.45 -3.83 1.00
N VAL A 97 17.55 -3.10 1.20
CA VAL A 97 17.65 -2.03 2.21
C VAL A 97 16.79 -0.81 1.84
N THR A 98 16.61 -0.55 0.54
CA THR A 98 15.85 0.59 0.01
C THR A 98 14.84 0.16 -1.03
N THR A 99 13.95 1.08 -1.45
CA THR A 99 13.01 0.84 -2.55
C THR A 99 13.66 0.95 -3.92
N LEU A 100 14.88 1.48 -4.04
CA LEU A 100 15.54 1.77 -5.30
C LEU A 100 15.80 0.57 -6.22
N PRO A 101 16.14 -0.64 -5.71
CA PRO A 101 16.48 -1.77 -6.58
C PRO A 101 15.30 -2.41 -7.33
N ILE A 102 14.05 -2.19 -6.88
CA ILE A 102 12.91 -2.85 -7.52
C ILE A 102 12.71 -2.33 -8.95
N THR A 103 12.57 -3.26 -9.87
CA THR A 103 12.43 -2.95 -11.30
C THR A 103 10.96 -2.78 -11.71
N LEU A 104 10.74 -2.18 -12.89
CA LEU A 104 9.41 -2.07 -13.47
C LEU A 104 8.75 -3.45 -13.69
N ASP A 105 9.50 -4.43 -14.15
CA ASP A 105 9.00 -5.79 -14.39
C ASP A 105 8.58 -6.49 -13.09
N GLN A 106 9.33 -6.29 -12.01
CA GLN A 106 8.96 -6.78 -10.69
C GLN A 106 7.68 -6.10 -10.17
N MET A 107 7.55 -4.79 -10.34
CA MET A 107 6.33 -4.07 -9.98
C MET A 107 5.12 -4.54 -10.79
N ILE A 108 5.29 -4.79 -12.09
CA ILE A 108 4.25 -5.36 -12.96
C ILE A 108 3.85 -6.76 -12.48
N TYR A 109 4.81 -7.60 -12.09
CA TYR A 109 4.53 -8.93 -11.54
C TYR A 109 3.65 -8.84 -10.27
N HIS A 110 4.03 -8.01 -9.31
CA HIS A 110 3.26 -7.79 -8.08
C HIS A 110 1.87 -7.21 -8.38
N ALA A 111 1.79 -6.17 -9.20
CA ALA A 111 0.53 -5.51 -9.53
C ALA A 111 -0.45 -6.45 -10.24
N ARG A 112 0.04 -7.26 -11.17
CA ARG A 112 -0.77 -8.29 -11.86
C ARG A 112 -1.34 -9.32 -10.88
N SER A 113 -0.55 -9.71 -9.89
CA SER A 113 -0.98 -10.66 -8.86
C SER A 113 -2.06 -10.05 -7.96
N VAL A 114 -1.87 -8.80 -7.53
CA VAL A 114 -2.82 -8.06 -6.68
C VAL A 114 -4.14 -7.81 -7.41
N VAL A 115 -4.10 -7.29 -8.63
CA VAL A 115 -5.30 -6.96 -9.42
C VAL A 115 -6.22 -8.18 -9.58
N ARG A 116 -5.66 -9.37 -9.78
CA ARG A 116 -6.45 -10.62 -9.89
C ARG A 116 -7.19 -10.96 -8.59
N GLY A 117 -6.70 -10.55 -7.45
CA GLY A 117 -7.29 -10.81 -6.13
C GLY A 117 -8.32 -9.77 -5.69
N VAL A 118 -8.36 -8.61 -6.33
CA VAL A 118 -9.15 -7.45 -5.89
C VAL A 118 -10.43 -7.33 -6.72
N LYS A 119 -11.57 -7.12 -6.05
CA LYS A 119 -12.87 -6.88 -6.69
C LYS A 119 -13.42 -5.49 -6.38
N ARG A 120 -13.22 -5.01 -5.16
CA ARG A 120 -13.81 -3.77 -4.65
C ARG A 120 -12.82 -2.60 -4.57
N ALA A 121 -11.68 -2.77 -3.91
CA ALA A 121 -10.75 -1.68 -3.63
C ALA A 121 -10.17 -1.05 -4.91
N LEU A 122 -9.88 0.25 -4.87
CA LEU A 122 -9.08 0.91 -5.90
C LEU A 122 -7.64 0.39 -5.83
N VAL A 123 -7.10 -0.13 -6.93
CA VAL A 123 -5.70 -0.59 -6.98
C VAL A 123 -4.81 0.48 -7.58
N VAL A 124 -3.87 0.97 -6.78
CA VAL A 124 -2.83 1.93 -7.18
C VAL A 124 -1.49 1.22 -7.24
N CYS A 125 -0.74 1.38 -8.33
CA CYS A 125 0.60 0.81 -8.48
C CYS A 125 1.65 1.92 -8.43
N ASP A 126 2.74 1.70 -7.69
CA ASP A 126 3.89 2.61 -7.72
C ASP A 126 4.66 2.49 -9.02
N MET A 127 5.04 3.64 -9.57
CA MET A 127 6.09 3.69 -10.58
C MET A 127 7.45 3.65 -9.86
N PRO A 128 8.28 2.61 -10.07
CA PRO A 128 9.55 2.49 -9.37
C PRO A 128 10.57 3.52 -9.82
N PHE A 129 11.60 3.72 -9.00
CA PHE A 129 12.70 4.63 -9.29
C PHE A 129 13.31 4.37 -10.68
N GLY A 130 13.62 5.46 -11.39
CA GLY A 130 14.21 5.40 -12.74
C GLY A 130 13.21 5.30 -13.88
N THR A 131 11.91 5.11 -13.59
CA THR A 131 10.89 4.88 -14.65
C THR A 131 10.17 6.15 -15.10
N TYR A 132 10.31 7.26 -14.38
CA TYR A 132 9.59 8.52 -14.70
C TYR A 132 10.41 9.79 -14.44
N GLN A 133 11.62 9.66 -13.84
CA GLN A 133 12.47 10.81 -13.51
C GLN A 133 13.32 11.30 -14.68
N VAL A 134 13.60 10.43 -15.66
CA VAL A 134 14.50 10.76 -16.77
C VAL A 134 13.88 11.80 -17.72
N ASN A 135 12.68 11.53 -18.19
CA ASN A 135 11.89 12.46 -19.01
C ASN A 135 10.40 12.03 -19.06
N ALA A 136 9.55 12.92 -19.51
CA ALA A 136 8.10 12.68 -19.54
C ALA A 136 7.69 11.57 -20.52
N THR A 137 8.39 11.43 -21.66
CA THR A 137 8.09 10.39 -22.67
C THR A 137 8.30 8.99 -22.12
N ASP A 138 9.41 8.75 -21.44
CA ASP A 138 9.69 7.47 -20.78
C ASP A 138 8.71 7.23 -19.62
N GLY A 139 8.38 8.30 -18.87
CA GLY A 139 7.37 8.23 -17.82
C GLY A 139 6.02 7.73 -18.35
N VAL A 140 5.53 8.29 -19.46
CA VAL A 140 4.27 7.86 -20.10
C VAL A 140 4.37 6.43 -20.62
N ARG A 141 5.47 6.08 -21.30
CA ARG A 141 5.67 4.73 -21.82
C ARG A 141 5.61 3.67 -20.72
N ASN A 142 6.30 3.92 -19.61
CA ASN A 142 6.31 3.03 -18.45
C ASN A 142 4.95 3.00 -17.74
N ALA A 143 4.26 4.13 -17.63
CA ALA A 143 2.90 4.21 -17.10
C ALA A 143 1.93 3.36 -17.92
N ILE A 144 1.95 3.50 -19.25
CA ILE A 144 1.13 2.68 -20.16
C ILE A 144 1.42 1.20 -20.00
N ARG A 145 2.70 0.80 -19.88
CA ARG A 145 3.09 -0.60 -19.63
C ARG A 145 2.45 -1.14 -18.38
N ILE A 146 2.52 -0.42 -17.25
CA ILE A 146 1.88 -0.86 -16.00
C ILE A 146 0.39 -1.05 -16.21
N MET A 147 -0.31 -0.06 -16.77
CA MET A 147 -1.77 -0.14 -16.96
C MET A 147 -2.16 -1.32 -17.86
N GLN A 148 -1.51 -1.48 -19.01
CA GLN A 148 -1.84 -2.54 -19.98
C GLN A 148 -1.52 -3.93 -19.47
N GLU A 149 -0.38 -4.10 -18.79
CA GLU A 149 0.07 -5.41 -18.37
C GLU A 149 -0.56 -5.88 -17.07
N THR A 150 -1.12 -4.97 -16.25
CA THR A 150 -1.62 -5.31 -14.92
C THR A 150 -3.11 -5.14 -14.75
N GLY A 151 -3.71 -4.14 -15.42
CA GLY A 151 -5.09 -3.72 -15.17
C GLY A 151 -5.27 -2.93 -13.86
N ALA A 152 -4.19 -2.32 -13.31
CA ALA A 152 -4.29 -1.40 -12.18
C ALA A 152 -5.20 -0.20 -12.51
N ASP A 153 -5.85 0.38 -11.50
CA ASP A 153 -6.79 1.49 -11.69
C ASP A 153 -6.08 2.86 -11.78
N ALA A 154 -4.91 3.00 -11.13
CA ALA A 154 -4.16 4.24 -11.06
C ALA A 154 -2.68 4.00 -10.75
N LEU A 155 -1.87 5.06 -10.89
CA LEU A 155 -0.44 5.03 -10.57
C LEU A 155 -0.09 6.00 -9.45
N LYS A 156 0.93 5.66 -8.63
CA LYS A 156 1.53 6.58 -7.67
C LYS A 156 3.00 6.85 -8.02
N ARG A 157 3.48 8.03 -7.72
CA ARG A 157 4.87 8.43 -7.90
C ARG A 157 5.26 9.56 -6.97
N GLU A 158 6.55 9.62 -6.69
CA GLU A 158 7.16 10.50 -5.72
C GLU A 158 7.73 11.75 -6.38
N GLY A 159 7.57 12.90 -5.71
CA GLY A 159 8.09 14.20 -6.10
C GLY A 159 7.00 15.28 -6.19
N GLY A 160 7.44 16.51 -6.29
CA GLY A 160 6.63 17.72 -6.40
C GLY A 160 6.68 18.30 -7.80
N VAL A 161 6.94 19.63 -7.86
CA VAL A 161 6.99 20.39 -9.12
C VAL A 161 8.05 19.90 -10.10
N GLU A 162 9.12 19.28 -9.60
CA GLU A 162 10.23 18.75 -10.43
C GLU A 162 9.80 17.64 -11.39
N ILE A 163 8.67 17.00 -11.14
CA ILE A 163 8.13 15.91 -11.97
C ILE A 163 6.78 16.28 -12.60
N ILE A 164 6.37 17.53 -12.50
CA ILE A 164 5.03 17.98 -12.90
C ILE A 164 4.73 17.73 -14.39
N ASP A 165 5.72 17.86 -15.27
CA ASP A 165 5.56 17.60 -16.69
C ASP A 165 5.31 16.13 -16.98
N THR A 166 5.98 15.25 -16.30
CA THR A 166 5.71 13.80 -16.37
C THR A 166 4.29 13.49 -15.86
N VAL A 167 3.85 14.13 -14.76
CA VAL A 167 2.47 14.00 -14.26
C VAL A 167 1.48 14.37 -15.33
N ARG A 168 1.63 15.58 -15.88
CA ARG A 168 0.72 16.11 -16.87
C ARG A 168 0.60 15.17 -18.06
N LYS A 169 1.71 14.68 -18.57
CA LYS A 169 1.73 13.77 -19.72
C LYS A 169 1.09 12.42 -19.44
N ILE A 170 1.24 11.87 -18.23
CA ILE A 170 0.57 10.64 -17.82
C ILE A 170 -0.95 10.88 -17.73
N LEU A 171 -1.38 12.00 -17.14
CA LEU A 171 -2.79 12.38 -17.05
C LEU A 171 -3.42 12.61 -18.43
N GLU A 172 -2.70 13.29 -19.35
CA GLU A 172 -3.12 13.48 -20.75
C GLU A 172 -3.30 12.16 -21.50
N ALA A 173 -2.55 11.10 -21.12
CA ALA A 173 -2.74 9.75 -21.63
C ALA A 173 -3.97 9.03 -21.02
N GLY A 174 -4.75 9.68 -20.15
CA GLY A 174 -5.94 9.13 -19.52
C GLY A 174 -5.68 8.27 -18.28
N ILE A 175 -4.47 8.30 -17.72
CA ILE A 175 -4.09 7.48 -16.57
C ILE A 175 -4.19 8.32 -15.28
N PRO A 176 -5.00 7.89 -14.29
CA PRO A 176 -5.12 8.61 -13.01
C PRO A 176 -3.81 8.53 -12.22
N VAL A 177 -3.42 9.65 -11.60
CA VAL A 177 -2.16 9.77 -10.84
C VAL A 177 -2.44 10.19 -9.39
N MET A 178 -1.84 9.46 -8.45
CA MET A 178 -1.70 9.82 -7.04
C MET A 178 -0.29 10.41 -6.83
N GLY A 179 -0.21 11.62 -6.27
CA GLY A 179 1.06 12.24 -5.88
C GLY A 179 1.59 11.64 -4.58
N HIS A 180 2.90 11.85 -4.31
CA HIS A 180 3.51 11.49 -3.03
C HIS A 180 4.67 12.43 -2.73
N PHE A 181 4.63 13.08 -1.58
CA PHE A 181 5.68 13.99 -1.11
C PHE A 181 5.90 13.92 0.41
N GLY A 182 6.80 14.74 0.93
CA GLY A 182 7.33 14.65 2.28
C GLY A 182 8.59 13.80 2.27
N LEU A 183 8.67 12.76 3.07
CA LEU A 183 9.68 11.73 2.89
C LEU A 183 9.30 10.91 1.66
N THR A 184 10.17 10.90 0.67
CA THR A 184 10.03 10.10 -0.54
C THR A 184 11.13 9.04 -0.54
N PRO A 185 10.83 7.74 -0.26
CA PRO A 185 11.83 6.68 -0.18
C PRO A 185 12.74 6.55 -1.40
N GLN A 186 12.23 6.86 -2.60
CA GLN A 186 13.04 6.89 -3.83
C GLN A 186 14.11 7.99 -3.82
N SER A 187 13.97 9.00 -2.96
CA SER A 187 14.97 10.06 -2.77
C SER A 187 15.87 9.83 -1.56
N ILE A 188 15.92 8.62 -1.00
CA ILE A 188 16.62 8.34 0.27
C ILE A 188 18.11 8.71 0.23
N ASN A 189 18.78 8.49 -0.89
CA ASN A 189 20.19 8.85 -1.04
C ASN A 189 20.41 10.37 -1.02
N LYS A 190 19.45 11.16 -1.53
CA LYS A 190 19.46 12.63 -1.45
C LYS A 190 19.22 13.11 -0.02
N PHE A 191 18.35 12.44 0.72
CA PHE A 191 18.03 12.83 2.10
C PHE A 191 19.04 12.32 3.11
N GLY A 192 19.70 11.20 2.86
CA GLY A 192 20.66 10.57 3.75
C GLY A 192 20.04 9.97 5.03
N THR A 193 18.74 10.12 5.24
CA THR A 193 18.04 9.67 6.45
C THR A 193 16.53 9.53 6.23
N TYR A 194 15.89 8.65 7.01
CA TYR A 194 14.43 8.53 7.10
C TYR A 194 13.81 9.47 8.15
N ALA A 195 14.44 10.59 8.48
CA ALA A 195 13.91 11.57 9.43
C ALA A 195 12.66 12.28 8.90
N VAL A 196 11.88 12.86 9.81
CA VAL A 196 10.73 13.71 9.50
C VAL A 196 11.16 14.89 8.63
N ARG A 197 10.49 15.11 7.51
CA ARG A 197 10.75 16.17 6.51
C ARG A 197 9.96 17.44 6.81
N ALA A 198 10.32 18.51 6.12
CA ALA A 198 9.59 19.79 6.17
C ALA A 198 9.39 20.35 7.60
N LYS A 199 10.41 20.23 8.45
CA LYS A 199 10.47 20.89 9.75
C LYS A 199 10.84 22.36 9.63
N GLU A 200 11.71 22.67 8.67
CA GLU A 200 12.15 24.02 8.40
C GLU A 200 11.13 24.77 7.54
N GLU A 201 11.00 26.07 7.76
CA GLU A 201 9.97 26.90 7.12
C GLU A 201 10.04 26.86 5.59
N ALA A 202 11.24 26.94 5.02
CA ALA A 202 11.44 26.91 3.57
C ALA A 202 11.00 25.58 2.96
N GLU A 203 11.31 24.45 3.61
CA GLU A 203 10.86 23.12 3.15
C GLU A 203 9.35 22.95 3.32
N ALA A 204 8.79 23.47 4.41
CA ALA A 204 7.34 23.47 4.63
C ALA A 204 6.59 24.31 3.59
N ALA A 205 7.10 25.48 3.24
CA ALA A 205 6.53 26.34 2.21
C ALA A 205 6.60 25.66 0.82
N LYS A 206 7.73 25.03 0.48
CA LYS A 206 7.86 24.24 -0.76
C LYS A 206 6.86 23.11 -0.79
N LEU A 207 6.68 22.36 0.31
CA LEU A 207 5.74 21.24 0.39
C LEU A 207 4.30 21.70 0.12
N LEU A 208 3.87 22.85 0.67
CA LEU A 208 2.53 23.42 0.42
C LEU A 208 2.37 23.85 -1.05
N SER A 209 3.41 24.41 -1.66
CA SER A 209 3.43 24.77 -3.08
C SER A 209 3.34 23.53 -3.97
N ASP A 210 4.11 22.47 -3.66
CA ASP A 210 4.08 21.20 -4.39
C ASP A 210 2.70 20.54 -4.30
N ALA A 211 2.10 20.57 -3.10
CA ALA A 211 0.76 20.03 -2.88
C ALA A 211 -0.27 20.69 -3.81
N LYS A 212 -0.25 22.02 -3.88
CA LYS A 212 -1.16 22.78 -4.72
C LYS A 212 -0.91 22.50 -6.21
N ALA A 213 0.35 22.50 -6.65
CA ALA A 213 0.70 22.22 -8.04
C ALA A 213 0.28 20.81 -8.48
N LEU A 214 0.42 19.79 -7.62
CA LEU A 214 -0.02 18.43 -7.91
C LEU A 214 -1.54 18.32 -8.02
N GLN A 215 -2.30 19.04 -7.21
CA GLN A 215 -3.75 19.11 -7.37
C GLN A 215 -4.14 19.85 -8.67
N GLU A 216 -3.52 20.99 -8.95
CA GLU A 216 -3.82 21.81 -10.13
C GLU A 216 -3.52 21.08 -11.43
N VAL A 217 -2.49 20.23 -11.48
CA VAL A 217 -2.20 19.43 -12.67
C VAL A 217 -3.18 18.27 -12.85
N GLY A 218 -3.96 17.89 -11.81
CA GLY A 218 -5.03 16.90 -11.91
C GLY A 218 -4.77 15.58 -11.14
N CYS A 219 -3.83 15.53 -10.20
CA CYS A 219 -3.73 14.38 -9.31
C CYS A 219 -5.05 14.18 -8.56
N PHE A 220 -5.53 12.91 -8.45
CA PHE A 220 -6.79 12.61 -7.78
C PHE A 220 -6.66 12.46 -6.26
N ALA A 221 -5.47 12.24 -5.75
CA ALA A 221 -5.15 12.12 -4.32
C ALA A 221 -3.64 12.34 -4.11
N ILE A 222 -3.23 12.54 -2.86
CA ILE A 222 -1.82 12.71 -2.49
C ILE A 222 -1.49 11.91 -1.25
N VAL A 223 -0.38 11.17 -1.27
CA VAL A 223 0.24 10.60 -0.07
C VAL A 223 1.17 11.63 0.56
N VAL A 224 1.09 11.78 1.88
CA VAL A 224 1.98 12.63 2.68
C VAL A 224 2.71 11.77 3.70
N GLU A 225 4.05 11.67 3.55
CA GLU A 225 4.84 10.80 4.40
C GLU A 225 5.78 11.58 5.32
N LYS A 226 5.76 11.21 6.62
CA LYS A 226 6.71 11.64 7.65
C LYS A 226 6.99 13.16 7.63
N VAL A 227 5.92 13.94 7.76
CA VAL A 227 5.97 15.38 7.98
C VAL A 227 5.34 15.73 9.33
N PRO A 228 5.58 16.94 9.90
CA PRO A 228 4.91 17.37 11.12
C PRO A 228 3.38 17.33 10.97
N ALA A 229 2.67 16.81 11.97
CA ALA A 229 1.20 16.68 11.94
C ALA A 229 0.49 18.04 11.72
N SER A 230 1.05 19.13 12.27
CA SER A 230 0.53 20.50 12.08
C SER A 230 0.64 20.96 10.61
N LEU A 231 1.72 20.58 9.91
CA LEU A 231 1.89 20.88 8.49
C LEU A 231 0.93 20.04 7.65
N ASN A 232 0.81 18.74 7.93
CA ASN A 232 -0.13 17.88 7.25
C ASN A 232 -1.58 18.36 7.41
N ALA A 233 -1.96 18.85 8.59
CA ALA A 233 -3.28 19.45 8.81
C ALA A 233 -3.53 20.66 7.91
N LYS A 234 -2.48 21.47 7.60
CA LYS A 234 -2.57 22.57 6.63
C LYS A 234 -2.76 22.04 5.21
N VAL A 235 -2.04 20.97 4.83
CA VAL A 235 -2.19 20.32 3.51
C VAL A 235 -3.62 19.78 3.34
N CYS A 236 -4.18 19.08 4.35
CA CYS A 236 -5.54 18.57 4.28
C CYS A 236 -6.61 19.65 4.10
N LYS A 237 -6.39 20.85 4.69
CA LYS A 237 -7.28 22.00 4.54
C LYS A 237 -7.10 22.74 3.21
N LEU A 238 -5.87 22.75 2.68
CA LEU A 238 -5.52 23.44 1.44
C LEU A 238 -6.09 22.71 0.22
N LEU A 239 -6.10 21.38 0.25
CA LEU A 239 -6.43 20.56 -0.91
C LEU A 239 -7.90 20.13 -0.89
N GLU A 240 -8.52 20.12 -2.05
CA GLU A 240 -9.86 19.56 -2.27
C GLU A 240 -9.80 18.03 -2.47
N ILE A 241 -8.70 17.53 -3.04
CA ILE A 241 -8.46 16.09 -3.26
C ILE A 241 -8.05 15.37 -1.96
N PRO A 242 -8.28 14.04 -1.85
CA PRO A 242 -7.91 13.25 -0.68
C PRO A 242 -6.41 13.32 -0.34
N VAL A 243 -6.12 13.46 0.95
CA VAL A 243 -4.78 13.39 1.53
C VAL A 243 -4.67 12.13 2.37
N ILE A 244 -3.74 11.24 2.00
CA ILE A 244 -3.48 9.97 2.67
C ILE A 244 -2.17 10.08 3.45
N GLY A 245 -2.22 9.94 4.76
CA GLY A 245 -1.04 10.09 5.63
C GLY A 245 -0.34 8.78 5.91
N ILE A 246 0.98 8.86 6.07
CA ILE A 246 1.80 7.84 6.72
C ILE A 246 2.86 8.50 7.59
N GLY A 247 2.75 8.31 8.92
CA GLY A 247 3.64 9.01 9.86
C GLY A 247 3.53 10.54 9.82
N ALA A 248 2.38 11.08 9.39
CA ALA A 248 2.12 12.51 9.21
C ALA A 248 0.97 13.04 10.12
N GLY A 249 0.46 12.24 11.04
CA GLY A 249 -0.70 12.59 11.86
C GLY A 249 -2.04 12.37 11.15
N ALA A 250 -3.09 12.99 11.66
CA ALA A 250 -4.45 12.83 11.11
C ALA A 250 -4.55 13.39 9.69
N SER A 251 -5.24 12.64 8.81
CA SER A 251 -5.46 12.94 7.40
C SER A 251 -6.87 12.51 6.98
N ASP A 252 -7.22 12.69 5.71
CA ASP A 252 -8.47 12.16 5.15
C ASP A 252 -8.45 10.63 5.11
N GLY A 253 -7.27 10.03 4.93
CA GLY A 253 -7.02 8.60 5.03
C GLY A 253 -5.65 8.28 5.59
N GLN A 254 -5.35 6.99 5.77
CA GLN A 254 -4.06 6.49 6.22
C GLN A 254 -3.63 5.32 5.35
N VAL A 255 -2.32 5.21 5.10
CA VAL A 255 -1.71 4.04 4.47
C VAL A 255 -0.67 3.40 5.40
N LEU A 256 -0.61 2.07 5.41
CA LEU A 256 0.42 1.28 6.07
C LEU A 256 0.91 0.16 5.15
N VAL A 257 2.15 -0.26 5.36
CA VAL A 257 2.68 -1.50 4.82
C VAL A 257 2.03 -2.67 5.56
N VAL A 258 1.39 -3.58 4.84
CA VAL A 258 0.60 -4.68 5.42
C VAL A 258 1.45 -5.60 6.31
N ASP A 259 2.67 -5.90 5.89
CA ASP A 259 3.61 -6.75 6.65
C ASP A 259 4.03 -6.12 7.97
N ASP A 260 4.18 -4.78 8.01
CA ASP A 260 4.48 -4.04 9.22
C ASP A 260 3.26 -3.96 10.13
N MET A 261 2.07 -3.65 9.57
CA MET A 261 0.81 -3.54 10.30
C MET A 261 0.42 -4.86 10.99
N LEU A 262 0.64 -5.98 10.31
CA LEU A 262 0.33 -7.31 10.85
C LEU A 262 1.48 -7.90 11.69
N GLY A 263 2.56 -7.16 11.91
CA GLY A 263 3.67 -7.59 12.77
C GLY A 263 4.49 -8.76 12.20
N LYS A 264 4.51 -8.94 10.89
CA LYS A 264 5.34 -9.94 10.21
C LYS A 264 6.81 -9.49 10.22
N ASN A 265 7.05 -8.18 10.04
CA ASN A 265 8.36 -7.57 10.15
C ASN A 265 8.59 -6.99 11.56
N LYS A 266 9.32 -7.70 12.43
CA LYS A 266 9.59 -7.22 13.81
C LYS A 266 10.69 -6.19 13.89
N SER A 267 11.61 -6.14 12.94
CA SER A 267 12.78 -5.24 12.96
C SER A 267 12.40 -3.77 12.70
N PHE A 268 11.28 -3.51 12.01
CA PHE A 268 10.81 -2.17 11.71
C PHE A 268 9.71 -1.75 12.69
N SER A 269 10.00 -0.79 13.59
CA SER A 269 9.05 -0.34 14.62
C SER A 269 9.09 1.18 14.80
N PRO A 270 8.70 1.97 13.78
CA PRO A 270 8.62 3.42 13.89
C PRO A 270 7.48 3.84 14.83
N LYS A 271 7.60 5.02 15.45
CA LYS A 271 6.61 5.53 16.44
C LYS A 271 5.17 5.64 15.90
N PHE A 272 5.00 5.81 14.60
CA PHE A 272 3.67 5.95 13.98
C PHE A 272 3.00 4.60 13.68
N LEU A 273 3.76 3.50 13.69
CA LEU A 273 3.24 2.18 13.37
C LEU A 273 2.49 1.59 14.57
N ARG A 274 1.20 1.36 14.39
CA ARG A 274 0.42 0.49 15.26
C ARG A 274 0.35 -0.90 14.64
N ARG A 275 0.81 -1.91 15.37
CA ARG A 275 0.63 -3.31 14.99
C ARG A 275 -0.74 -3.80 15.47
N TYR A 276 -1.44 -4.50 14.59
CA TYR A 276 -2.76 -5.04 14.84
C TYR A 276 -2.75 -6.55 15.05
N ALA A 277 -1.62 -7.21 14.73
CA ALA A 277 -1.37 -8.63 14.94
C ALA A 277 0.12 -8.87 15.21
N ASP A 278 0.49 -10.10 15.58
CA ASP A 278 1.87 -10.58 15.69
C ASP A 278 2.03 -11.84 14.82
N LEU A 279 1.96 -11.65 13.49
CA LEU A 279 2.10 -12.78 12.55
C LEU A 279 3.48 -13.42 12.63
N HIS A 280 4.52 -12.67 12.99
CA HIS A 280 5.85 -13.26 13.15
C HIS A 280 5.83 -14.39 14.18
N THR A 281 5.30 -14.15 15.37
CA THR A 281 5.21 -15.17 16.43
C THR A 281 4.30 -16.31 16.01
N ILE A 282 3.10 -16.00 15.47
CA ILE A 282 2.15 -17.03 15.02
C ILE A 282 2.78 -17.95 13.96
N MET A 283 3.47 -17.40 12.96
CA MET A 283 4.12 -18.19 11.92
C MET A 283 5.31 -18.99 12.45
N THR A 284 6.14 -18.40 13.32
CA THR A 284 7.27 -19.08 13.93
C THR A 284 6.82 -20.28 14.78
N ASP A 285 5.82 -20.07 15.63
CA ASP A 285 5.30 -21.14 16.50
C ASP A 285 4.63 -22.24 15.68
N ALA A 286 3.90 -21.89 14.62
CA ALA A 286 3.25 -22.86 13.75
C ALA A 286 4.26 -23.71 12.94
N THR A 287 5.40 -23.13 12.56
CA THR A 287 6.44 -23.84 11.78
C THR A 287 7.44 -24.58 12.66
N GLY A 288 7.51 -24.27 13.95
CA GLY A 288 8.39 -24.92 14.93
C GLY A 288 7.81 -26.19 15.54
N GLN A 289 6.57 -26.54 15.21
CA GLN A 289 5.87 -27.77 15.67
C GLN A 289 6.11 -28.94 14.74
#